data_0171fa404ebf1a310223071b60479a35
#
_entry.id   0171fa404ebf1a310223071b60479a35
#
_cell.length_a   1.000
_cell.length_b   1.000
_cell.length_c   1.000
_cell.angle_alpha   90.00
_cell.angle_beta   90.00
_cell.angle_gamma   90.00
#
_symmetry.space_group_name_H-M   'P 1'
#
loop_
_entity.id
_entity.type
_entity.pdbx_description
1 polymer ?
#
loop_
_entity_poly.entity_id
_entity_poly.type
_entity_poly.pdbx_seq_one_letter_code
_entity_poly.pdbx_strand_id
1 'polypeptide(L)'
;MTIEPFRLDVPDSELDDLRQRLDLVRWPSELPGAGWSRGVPLEYLRDLAGYWRDGYDWRAAEARLNEWPQYTTVIDGALVHFAHLRSSSPDAIPLVVTHGWPGSIIEFTSVAPLLSDFHLILPTICIHAEL
;
A
#
# COMPACT_ATOMS: atom_id res chain seq x y z
N MET A 1 23.31 -12.29 3.36
CA MET A 1 22.01 -11.63 3.14
C MET A 1 21.50 -12.09 1.79
N THR A 2 20.36 -12.77 1.73
CA THR A 2 19.78 -13.29 0.50
C THR A 2 18.58 -12.39 0.14
N ILE A 3 18.49 -11.98 -1.12
CA ILE A 3 17.36 -11.21 -1.64
C ILE A 3 16.52 -12.18 -2.47
N GLU A 4 15.26 -12.34 -2.08
CA GLU A 4 14.33 -13.25 -2.73
C GLU A 4 13.28 -12.44 -3.51
N PRO A 5 12.92 -12.84 -4.73
CA PRO A 5 11.81 -12.23 -5.45
C PRO A 5 10.51 -12.35 -4.66
N PHE A 6 9.71 -11.30 -4.68
CA PHE A 6 8.40 -11.28 -4.05
C PHE A 6 7.33 -10.90 -5.09
N ARG A 7 6.15 -11.51 -4.97
CA ARG A 7 4.96 -11.16 -5.73
C ARG A 7 3.80 -11.02 -4.76
N LEU A 8 3.10 -9.91 -4.84
CA LEU A 8 1.87 -9.71 -4.09
C LEU A 8 0.78 -10.61 -4.65
N ASP A 9 0.21 -11.47 -3.80
CA ASP A 9 -0.85 -12.42 -4.16
C ASP A 9 -1.75 -12.64 -2.93
N VAL A 10 -2.65 -11.70 -2.71
CA VAL A 10 -3.55 -11.74 -1.56
C VAL A 10 -4.63 -12.79 -1.78
N PRO A 11 -4.78 -13.80 -0.89
CA PRO A 11 -5.81 -14.82 -1.02
C PRO A 11 -7.23 -14.22 -1.08
N ASP A 12 -8.13 -14.84 -1.83
CA ASP A 12 -9.54 -14.40 -1.88
C ASP A 12 -10.21 -14.43 -0.51
N SER A 13 -9.80 -15.35 0.36
CA SER A 13 -10.29 -15.43 1.75
C SER A 13 -10.02 -14.15 2.56
N GLU A 14 -8.87 -13.49 2.33
CA GLU A 14 -8.53 -12.23 3.00
C GLU A 14 -9.38 -11.07 2.46
N LEU A 15 -9.69 -11.08 1.16
CA LEU A 15 -10.58 -10.10 0.55
C LEU A 15 -12.03 -10.29 1.03
N ASP A 16 -12.45 -11.53 1.24
CA ASP A 16 -13.77 -11.84 1.78
C ASP A 16 -13.86 -11.46 3.28
N ASP A 17 -12.81 -11.70 4.06
CA ASP A 17 -12.74 -11.23 5.46
C ASP A 17 -12.81 -9.69 5.52
N LEU A 18 -12.09 -8.98 4.66
CA LEU A 18 -12.19 -7.52 4.55
C LEU A 18 -13.63 -7.07 4.28
N ARG A 19 -14.32 -7.67 3.32
CA ARG A 19 -15.73 -7.35 3.01
C ARG A 19 -16.64 -7.57 4.21
N GLN A 20 -16.47 -8.71 4.92
CA GLN A 20 -17.22 -9.00 6.14
C GLN A 20 -16.95 -7.96 7.23
N ARG A 21 -15.72 -7.53 7.44
CA ARG A 21 -15.36 -6.49 8.41
C ARG A 21 -15.97 -5.15 8.05
N LEU A 22 -16.02 -4.79 6.78
CA LEU A 22 -16.69 -3.57 6.30
C LEU A 22 -18.20 -3.60 6.53
N ASP A 23 -18.84 -4.78 6.43
CA ASP A 23 -20.26 -4.96 6.79
C ASP A 23 -20.52 -4.79 8.29
N LEU A 24 -19.56 -5.16 9.12
CA LEU A 24 -19.69 -5.13 10.59
C LEU A 24 -19.20 -3.82 11.21
N VAL A 25 -18.88 -2.80 10.41
CA VAL A 25 -18.39 -1.51 10.93
C VAL A 25 -19.40 -0.87 11.85
N ARG A 26 -18.94 -0.51 13.05
CA ARG A 26 -19.71 0.29 14.00
C ARG A 26 -19.36 1.77 13.81
N TRP A 27 -20.27 2.49 13.20
CA TRP A 27 -20.09 3.90 12.92
C TRP A 27 -20.14 4.74 14.17
N PRO A 28 -19.24 5.73 14.33
CA PRO A 28 -19.34 6.70 15.41
C PRO A 28 -20.55 7.63 15.20
N SER A 29 -20.97 8.31 16.27
CA SER A 29 -21.92 9.40 16.14
C SER A 29 -21.24 10.65 15.57
N GLU A 30 -21.98 11.44 14.80
CA GLU A 30 -21.54 12.71 14.26
C GLU A 30 -22.24 13.87 14.95
N LEU A 31 -21.52 14.99 15.13
CA LEU A 31 -22.11 16.21 15.65
C LEU A 31 -23.02 16.82 14.57
N PRO A 32 -24.32 17.05 14.84
CA PRO A 32 -25.24 17.61 13.87
C PRO A 32 -24.75 18.93 13.28
N GLY A 33 -24.76 19.04 11.95
CA GLY A 33 -24.36 20.26 11.23
C GLY A 33 -22.84 20.54 11.17
N ALA A 34 -22.01 19.64 11.66
CA ALA A 34 -20.55 19.83 11.65
C ALA A 34 -19.94 19.77 10.24
N GLY A 35 -20.46 18.90 9.39
CA GLY A 35 -19.88 18.66 8.05
C GLY A 35 -18.38 18.44 8.11
N TRP A 36 -17.63 19.05 7.19
CA TRP A 36 -16.17 18.96 7.13
C TRP A 36 -15.41 19.78 8.19
N SER A 37 -16.09 20.59 8.98
CA SER A 37 -15.44 21.49 9.96
C SER A 37 -14.79 20.76 11.13
N ARG A 38 -15.16 19.52 11.38
CA ARG A 38 -14.69 18.69 12.51
C ARG A 38 -14.02 17.38 12.07
N GLY A 39 -13.85 17.18 10.79
CA GLY A 39 -13.30 15.96 10.22
C GLY A 39 -14.11 15.49 9.03
N VAL A 40 -13.94 14.23 8.67
CA VAL A 40 -14.67 13.63 7.54
C VAL A 40 -16.13 13.37 7.94
N PRO A 41 -17.13 13.86 7.17
CA PRO A 41 -18.54 13.57 7.42
C PRO A 41 -18.84 12.07 7.42
N LEU A 42 -19.71 11.63 8.30
CA LEU A 42 -20.06 10.22 8.45
C LEU A 42 -20.71 9.64 7.18
N GLU A 43 -21.54 10.42 6.50
CA GLU A 43 -22.14 10.03 5.22
C GLU A 43 -21.07 9.71 4.18
N TYR A 44 -20.10 10.62 4.01
CA TYR A 44 -18.96 10.40 3.11
C TYR A 44 -18.18 9.12 3.44
N LEU A 45 -17.91 8.86 4.73
CA LEU A 45 -17.21 7.64 5.15
C LEU A 45 -18.00 6.38 4.85
N ARG A 46 -19.33 6.42 4.99
CA ARG A 46 -20.21 5.30 4.65
C ARG A 46 -20.19 5.00 3.15
N ASP A 47 -20.26 6.05 2.34
CA ASP A 47 -20.21 5.92 0.88
C ASP A 47 -18.85 5.37 0.42
N LEU A 48 -17.76 5.87 1.01
CA LEU A 48 -16.41 5.40 0.73
C LEU A 48 -16.21 3.93 1.14
N ALA A 49 -16.72 3.53 2.31
CA ALA A 49 -16.64 2.14 2.77
C ALA A 49 -17.51 1.22 1.89
N GLY A 50 -18.67 1.68 1.46
CA GLY A 50 -19.51 0.96 0.49
C GLY A 50 -18.79 0.76 -0.85
N TYR A 51 -18.17 1.80 -1.37
CA TYR A 51 -17.34 1.70 -2.57
C TYR A 51 -16.16 0.72 -2.36
N TRP A 52 -15.47 0.80 -1.22
CA TRP A 52 -14.36 -0.10 -0.92
C TRP A 52 -14.79 -1.56 -0.87
N ARG A 53 -15.95 -1.82 -0.27
CA ARG A 53 -16.52 -3.17 -0.18
C ARG A 53 -16.93 -3.75 -1.55
N ASP A 54 -17.65 -2.96 -2.35
CA ASP A 54 -18.39 -3.45 -3.52
C ASP A 54 -17.82 -3.02 -4.87
N GLY A 55 -17.19 -1.84 -4.93
CA GLY A 55 -16.76 -1.20 -6.17
C GLY A 55 -15.26 -1.15 -6.41
N TYR A 56 -14.45 -1.36 -5.36
CA TYR A 56 -13.00 -1.30 -5.49
C TYR A 56 -12.43 -2.60 -6.08
N ASP A 57 -11.75 -2.48 -7.21
CA ASP A 57 -11.09 -3.61 -7.86
C ASP A 57 -9.68 -3.81 -7.29
N TRP A 58 -9.58 -4.64 -6.22
CA TRP A 58 -8.30 -5.01 -5.63
C TRP A 58 -7.39 -5.71 -6.64
N ARG A 59 -7.92 -6.62 -7.48
CA ARG A 59 -7.10 -7.37 -8.42
C ARG A 59 -6.42 -6.49 -9.46
N ALA A 60 -7.11 -5.43 -9.91
CA ALA A 60 -6.49 -4.43 -10.77
C ALA A 60 -5.40 -3.62 -10.04
N ALA A 61 -5.59 -3.32 -8.75
CA ALA A 61 -4.56 -2.64 -7.94
C ALA A 61 -3.35 -3.54 -7.69
N GLU A 62 -3.57 -4.78 -7.30
CA GLU A 62 -2.55 -5.80 -7.10
C GLU A 62 -1.73 -6.06 -8.37
N ALA A 63 -2.39 -6.16 -9.52
CA ALA A 63 -1.72 -6.32 -10.81
C ALA A 63 -0.78 -5.15 -11.12
N ARG A 64 -1.24 -3.90 -10.89
CA ARG A 64 -0.40 -2.70 -11.08
C ARG A 64 0.80 -2.66 -10.14
N LEU A 65 0.63 -3.03 -8.88
CA LEU A 65 1.73 -3.10 -7.91
C LEU A 65 2.76 -4.17 -8.32
N ASN A 66 2.29 -5.28 -8.88
CA ASN A 66 3.15 -6.36 -9.38
C ASN A 66 3.88 -6.04 -10.69
N GLU A 67 3.62 -4.90 -11.33
CA GLU A 67 4.46 -4.39 -12.42
C GLU A 67 5.84 -3.94 -11.91
N TRP A 68 5.94 -3.61 -10.64
CA TRP A 68 7.20 -3.27 -10.00
C TRP A 68 7.94 -4.54 -9.56
N PRO A 69 9.25 -4.66 -9.85
CA PRO A 69 10.07 -5.71 -9.28
C PRO A 69 10.13 -5.57 -7.76
N GLN A 70 9.62 -6.57 -7.05
CA GLN A 70 9.53 -6.58 -5.59
C GLN A 70 10.35 -7.74 -5.02
N TYR A 71 10.85 -7.53 -3.82
CA TYR A 71 11.76 -8.45 -3.16
C TYR A 71 11.54 -8.46 -1.65
N THR A 72 12.01 -9.53 -1.02
CA THR A 72 12.17 -9.62 0.43
C THR A 72 13.61 -9.94 0.79
N THR A 73 14.01 -9.52 1.97
CA THR A 73 15.30 -9.89 2.57
C THR A 73 15.19 -9.86 4.09
N VAL A 74 16.14 -10.51 4.78
CA VAL A 74 16.20 -10.45 6.25
C VAL A 74 17.36 -9.55 6.66
N ILE A 75 17.04 -8.54 7.48
CA ILE A 75 18.00 -7.61 8.08
C ILE A 75 17.82 -7.67 9.61
N ASP A 76 18.87 -8.06 10.32
CA ASP A 76 18.88 -8.17 11.80
C ASP A 76 17.69 -9.00 12.36
N GLY A 77 17.31 -10.07 11.63
CA GLY A 77 16.22 -10.96 12.02
C GLY A 77 14.84 -10.47 11.60
N ALA A 78 14.70 -9.27 11.06
CA ALA A 78 13.44 -8.75 10.55
C ALA A 78 13.30 -9.00 9.03
N LEU A 79 12.13 -9.49 8.60
CA LEU A 79 11.79 -9.60 7.18
C LEU A 79 11.48 -8.20 6.64
N VAL A 80 12.18 -7.79 5.61
CA VAL A 80 12.00 -6.50 4.94
C VAL A 80 11.53 -6.74 3.51
N HIS A 81 10.38 -6.22 3.16
CA HIS A 81 9.88 -6.16 1.79
C HIS A 81 10.26 -4.81 1.16
N PHE A 82 10.58 -4.79 -0.13
CA PHE A 82 10.86 -3.57 -0.88
C PHE A 82 10.61 -3.73 -2.38
N ALA A 83 10.26 -2.64 -3.05
CA ALA A 83 10.34 -2.56 -4.49
C ALA A 83 11.70 -1.98 -4.91
N HIS A 84 12.27 -2.47 -6.03
CA HIS A 84 13.52 -1.98 -6.58
C HIS A 84 13.36 -1.68 -8.07
N LEU A 85 13.16 -0.39 -8.38
CA LEU A 85 13.01 0.10 -9.75
C LEU A 85 14.38 0.60 -10.24
N ARG A 86 14.94 -0.11 -11.19
CA ARG A 86 16.28 0.22 -11.73
C ARG A 86 16.16 1.22 -12.87
N SER A 87 17.00 2.25 -12.81
CA SER A 87 17.24 3.13 -13.95
C SER A 87 17.86 2.35 -15.12
N SER A 88 17.63 2.81 -16.33
CA SER A 88 18.34 2.34 -17.52
C SER A 88 19.83 2.73 -17.55
N SER A 89 20.22 3.76 -16.79
CA SER A 89 21.62 4.16 -16.62
C SER A 89 22.31 3.28 -15.59
N PRO A 90 23.41 2.60 -15.91
CA PRO A 90 24.15 1.78 -14.94
C PRO A 90 24.81 2.62 -13.84
N ASP A 91 25.08 3.90 -14.10
CA ASP A 91 25.73 4.83 -13.18
C ASP A 91 24.72 5.67 -12.38
N ALA A 92 23.42 5.33 -12.45
CA ALA A 92 22.38 6.03 -11.72
C ALA A 92 22.62 5.94 -10.20
N ILE A 93 22.34 7.04 -9.52
CA ILE A 93 22.47 7.10 -8.05
C ILE A 93 21.37 6.27 -7.40
N PRO A 94 21.69 5.38 -6.45
CA PRO A 94 20.67 4.70 -5.67
C PRO A 94 19.97 5.68 -4.72
N LEU A 95 18.65 5.66 -4.73
CA LEU A 95 17.79 6.52 -3.91
C LEU A 95 16.82 5.65 -3.12
N VAL A 96 16.89 5.71 -1.79
CA VAL A 96 15.92 5.08 -0.90
C VAL A 96 14.84 6.08 -0.57
N VAL A 97 13.57 5.72 -0.83
CA VAL A 97 12.41 6.56 -0.54
C VAL A 97 11.48 5.79 0.37
N THR A 98 11.25 6.31 1.58
CA THR A 98 10.43 5.68 2.59
C THR A 98 9.11 6.42 2.76
N HIS A 99 8.02 5.67 2.89
CA HIS A 99 6.72 6.23 3.24
C HIS A 99 6.62 6.49 4.76
N GLY A 100 5.59 7.27 5.17
CA GLY A 100 5.27 7.49 6.57
C GLY A 100 4.23 6.50 7.12
N TRP A 101 3.86 6.66 8.38
CA TRP A 101 2.74 5.91 8.97
C TRP A 101 1.50 6.82 9.09
N PRO A 102 0.32 6.33 8.75
CA PRO A 102 -0.04 5.06 8.11
C PRO A 102 0.05 5.17 6.58
N GLY A 103 1.07 4.54 5.98
CA GLY A 103 1.30 4.61 4.55
C GLY A 103 1.82 3.31 3.96
N SER A 104 2.11 3.31 2.67
CA SER A 104 2.70 2.18 1.95
C SER A 104 3.44 2.65 0.70
N ILE A 105 4.11 1.72 0.01
CA ILE A 105 4.78 2.01 -1.27
C ILE A 105 3.82 2.54 -2.35
N ILE A 106 2.52 2.37 -2.18
CA ILE A 106 1.46 2.90 -3.07
C ILE A 106 1.55 4.42 -3.23
N GLU A 107 2.02 5.14 -2.19
CA GLU A 107 2.17 6.60 -2.23
C GLU A 107 3.14 7.05 -3.33
N PHE A 108 4.05 6.17 -3.76
CA PHE A 108 5.05 6.48 -4.77
C PHE A 108 4.64 6.13 -6.20
N THR A 109 3.45 5.56 -6.41
CA THR A 109 3.01 5.12 -7.75
C THR A 109 2.99 6.24 -8.79
N SER A 110 2.70 7.48 -8.37
CA SER A 110 2.67 8.64 -9.27
C SER A 110 4.03 9.34 -9.39
N VAL A 111 4.89 9.25 -8.39
CA VAL A 111 6.19 9.97 -8.39
C VAL A 111 7.34 9.10 -8.89
N ALA A 112 7.31 7.79 -8.67
CA ALA A 112 8.38 6.89 -9.06
C ALA A 112 8.73 6.96 -10.56
N PRO A 113 7.77 7.06 -11.51
CA PRO A 113 8.10 7.24 -12.93
C PRO A 113 8.86 8.54 -13.24
N LEU A 114 8.68 9.59 -12.42
CA LEU A 114 9.38 10.88 -12.57
C LEU A 114 10.83 10.83 -12.05
N LEU A 115 11.17 9.78 -11.30
CA LEU A 115 12.50 9.56 -10.72
C LEU A 115 13.28 8.46 -11.46
N SER A 116 12.99 8.25 -12.74
CA SER A 116 13.59 7.20 -13.59
C SER A 116 15.11 7.31 -13.75
N ASP A 117 15.69 8.49 -13.45
CA ASP A 117 17.14 8.71 -13.46
C ASP A 117 17.86 8.09 -12.24
N PHE A 118 17.11 7.59 -11.27
CA PHE A 118 17.65 6.96 -10.05
C PHE A 118 17.36 5.46 -10.03
N HIS A 119 18.21 4.69 -9.34
CA HIS A 119 17.86 3.35 -8.89
C HIS A 119 17.02 3.50 -7.61
N LEU A 120 15.69 3.32 -7.71
CA LEU A 120 14.80 3.51 -6.58
C LEU A 120 14.69 2.25 -5.74
N ILE A 121 14.83 2.39 -4.43
CA ILE A 121 14.54 1.37 -3.43
C ILE A 121 13.42 1.90 -2.54
N LEU A 122 12.28 1.24 -2.56
CA LEU A 122 11.06 1.63 -1.86
C LEU A 122 10.73 0.57 -0.80
N PRO A 123 11.29 0.66 0.43
CA PRO A 123 11.02 -0.31 1.47
C PRO A 123 9.63 -0.12 2.07
N THR A 124 9.00 -1.22 2.48
CA THR A 124 7.78 -1.22 3.28
C THR A 124 8.16 -1.15 4.76
N ILE A 125 7.74 -0.08 5.44
CA ILE A 125 8.10 0.16 6.85
C ILE A 125 7.22 -0.64 7.81
N CYS A 126 5.98 -0.96 7.44
CA CYS A 126 5.09 -1.77 8.26
C CYS A 126 5.46 -3.25 8.12
N ILE A 127 6.31 -3.71 9.01
CA ILE A 127 6.64 -5.12 9.11
C ILE A 127 5.66 -5.74 10.11
N HIS A 128 4.62 -6.40 9.61
CA HIS A 128 4.00 -7.48 10.35
C HIS A 128 4.65 -8.76 9.81
N ALA A 129 5.37 -9.44 10.69
CA ALA A 129 6.13 -10.65 10.39
C ALA A 129 5.23 -11.89 10.15
N GLU A 130 3.97 -11.69 9.81
CA GLU A 130 3.00 -12.73 9.50
C GLU A 130 2.31 -12.37 8.17
N LEU A 131 2.96 -12.70 7.08
CA LEU A 131 2.37 -12.90 5.76
C LEU A 131 2.40 -14.38 5.43
#